data_74669b15e400f6225f950332ee51713e
#
_entry.id   74669b15e400f6225f950332ee51713e
#
_cell.length_a   1.000
_cell.length_b   1.000
_cell.length_c   1.000
_cell.angle_alpha   90.00
_cell.angle_beta   90.00
_cell.angle_gamma   90.00
#
_symmetry.space_group_name_H-M   'P 1'
#
loop_
_entity.id
_entity.type
_entity.pdbx_description
1 polymer ?
#
loop_
_entity_poly.entity_id
_entity_poly.type
_entity_poly.pdbx_seq_one_letter_code
_entity_poly.pdbx_strand_id
1 'polypeptide(L)'
;MSTSISKGLLRAIAAAAFVATTGFAFHAQAGECPADKRMPNARQPVDFKAVGVTDTTLGSIDLGKEKAKIAGRELRFRKLVIQPGGIVPWHSHDDRPALIFVQQGDILEFASNFAGPIHHKAGEIRA
;
A
#
# COMPACT_ATOMS: atom_id res chain seq x y z
N MET A 1 -61.31 -12.60 57.94
CA MET A 1 -60.07 -11.83 58.10
C MET A 1 -59.11 -12.31 57.00
N SER A 2 -59.02 -11.54 55.97
CA SER A 2 -58.18 -11.90 54.77
C SER A 2 -57.09 -10.86 54.57
N THR A 3 -55.87 -11.26 54.69
CA THR A 3 -54.72 -10.41 54.52
C THR A 3 -54.17 -10.60 53.08
N SER A 4 -54.33 -9.57 52.29
CA SER A 4 -53.81 -9.49 50.93
C SER A 4 -52.30 -9.17 50.97
N ILE A 5 -51.47 -10.04 50.37
CA ILE A 5 -50.04 -9.82 50.21
C ILE A 5 -49.83 -9.21 48.80
N SER A 6 -49.43 -7.95 48.79
CA SER A 6 -49.02 -7.23 47.58
C SER A 6 -47.69 -7.78 47.05
N LYS A 7 -47.71 -8.28 45.81
CA LYS A 7 -46.50 -8.70 45.08
C LYS A 7 -45.85 -7.49 44.42
N GLY A 8 -44.77 -7.00 45.05
CA GLY A 8 -43.91 -5.99 44.48
C GLY A 8 -43.12 -6.56 43.32
N LEU A 9 -43.36 -6.00 42.16
CA LEU A 9 -42.67 -6.35 40.88
C LEU A 9 -41.30 -5.65 40.86
N LEU A 10 -40.23 -6.39 41.14
CA LEU A 10 -38.87 -5.91 40.89
C LEU A 10 -38.62 -5.87 39.38
N ARG A 11 -38.56 -4.66 38.81
CA ARG A 11 -38.04 -4.45 37.45
C ARG A 11 -36.54 -4.32 37.51
N ALA A 12 -35.82 -5.38 37.12
CA ALA A 12 -34.40 -5.33 36.86
C ALA A 12 -34.15 -4.62 35.54
N ILE A 13 -33.58 -3.42 35.59
CA ILE A 13 -33.10 -2.69 34.42
C ILE A 13 -31.71 -3.23 34.09
N ALA A 14 -31.64 -4.07 33.06
CA ALA A 14 -30.36 -4.50 32.50
C ALA A 14 -29.80 -3.36 31.62
N ALA A 15 -28.82 -2.63 32.15
CA ALA A 15 -28.04 -1.66 31.38
C ALA A 15 -27.06 -2.43 30.47
N ALA A 16 -27.38 -2.56 29.20
CA ALA A 16 -26.47 -3.09 28.19
C ALA A 16 -25.43 -1.99 27.89
N ALA A 17 -24.20 -2.17 28.39
CA ALA A 17 -23.07 -1.32 28.02
C ALA A 17 -22.66 -1.67 26.56
N PHE A 18 -22.98 -0.77 25.63
CA PHE A 18 -22.52 -0.85 24.25
C PHE A 18 -21.06 -0.36 24.23
N VAL A 19 -20.12 -1.29 24.22
CA VAL A 19 -18.71 -0.98 23.98
C VAL A 19 -18.56 -0.69 22.48
N ALA A 20 -18.56 0.60 22.13
CA ALA A 20 -18.20 1.05 20.78
C ALA A 20 -16.70 0.81 20.58
N THR A 21 -16.34 -0.31 19.95
CA THR A 21 -15.00 -0.52 19.42
C THR A 21 -14.79 0.44 18.26
N THR A 22 -14.18 1.58 18.52
CA THR A 22 -13.64 2.46 17.46
C THR A 22 -12.52 1.69 16.76
N GLY A 23 -12.87 1.00 15.68
CA GLY A 23 -11.90 0.40 14.78
C GLY A 23 -11.05 1.53 14.19
N PHE A 24 -9.78 1.61 14.60
CA PHE A 24 -8.80 2.42 13.89
C PHE A 24 -8.64 1.80 12.51
N ALA A 25 -9.25 2.41 11.50
CA ALA A 25 -8.94 2.11 10.11
C ALA A 25 -7.49 2.57 9.87
N PHE A 26 -6.54 1.63 9.90
CA PHE A 26 -5.20 1.88 9.39
C PHE A 26 -5.35 2.09 7.89
N HIS A 27 -5.33 3.34 7.46
CA HIS A 27 -5.14 3.64 6.05
C HIS A 27 -3.74 3.13 5.70
N ALA A 28 -3.67 2.10 4.85
CA ALA A 28 -2.43 1.72 4.22
C ALA A 28 -2.01 2.90 3.33
N GLN A 29 -1.16 3.76 3.85
CA GLN A 29 -0.50 4.78 3.04
C GLN A 29 0.47 4.05 2.12
N ALA A 30 0.13 4.04 0.84
CA ALA A 30 1.00 3.53 -0.19
C ALA A 30 2.32 4.31 -0.14
N GLY A 31 3.39 3.63 0.28
CA GLY A 31 4.76 3.95 -0.08
C GLY A 31 5.37 5.28 0.33
N GLU A 32 4.77 6.04 1.23
CA GLU A 32 5.48 7.22 1.71
C GLU A 32 6.65 6.85 2.63
N CYS A 33 7.82 7.37 2.26
CA CYS A 33 9.01 7.36 3.10
C CYS A 33 8.67 7.94 4.48
N PRO A 34 8.98 7.26 5.61
CA PRO A 34 8.83 7.82 6.93
C PRO A 34 9.41 9.22 7.01
N ALA A 35 8.65 10.16 7.56
CA ALA A 35 8.98 11.59 7.54
C ALA A 35 10.36 11.89 8.17
N ASP A 36 10.72 11.14 9.21
CA ASP A 36 12.00 11.22 9.93
C ASP A 36 13.22 10.76 9.12
N LYS A 37 12.98 10.05 8.00
CA LYS A 37 14.04 9.53 7.11
C LYS A 37 14.05 10.19 5.74
N ARG A 38 13.17 11.17 5.51
CA ARG A 38 13.18 11.96 4.30
C ARG A 38 14.40 12.91 4.30
N MET A 39 15.20 12.80 3.28
CA MET A 39 16.40 13.64 3.09
C MET A 39 16.52 14.01 1.61
N PRO A 40 16.30 15.27 1.24
CA PRO A 40 16.47 15.70 -0.16
C PRO A 40 17.87 15.32 -0.67
N ASN A 41 17.93 14.76 -1.86
CA ASN A 41 19.19 14.33 -2.50
C ASN A 41 20.03 13.35 -1.65
N ALA A 42 19.37 12.52 -0.83
CA ALA A 42 20.05 11.52 -0.01
C ALA A 42 20.87 10.53 -0.84
N ARG A 43 20.44 10.26 -2.07
CA ARG A 43 21.13 9.38 -3.01
C ARG A 43 21.15 10.00 -4.40
N GLN A 44 22.27 9.82 -5.07
CA GLN A 44 22.40 10.16 -6.48
C GLN A 44 22.01 8.97 -7.35
N PRO A 45 21.42 9.21 -8.53
CA PRO A 45 21.16 8.15 -9.50
C PRO A 45 22.43 7.39 -9.80
N VAL A 46 22.34 6.07 -9.85
CA VAL A 46 23.43 5.19 -10.25
C VAL A 46 23.00 4.43 -11.49
N ASP A 47 23.81 4.48 -12.54
CA ASP A 47 23.52 3.76 -13.78
C ASP A 47 23.87 2.28 -13.61
N PHE A 48 22.88 1.50 -13.20
CA PHE A 48 22.96 0.05 -13.18
C PHE A 48 22.24 -0.55 -14.38
N LYS A 49 22.82 -1.56 -14.97
CA LYS A 49 22.12 -2.41 -15.94
C LYS A 49 21.18 -3.36 -15.19
N ALA A 50 20.07 -3.73 -15.84
CA ALA A 50 19.20 -4.78 -15.33
C ALA A 50 19.97 -6.10 -15.19
N VAL A 51 19.84 -6.75 -14.03
CA VAL A 51 20.45 -8.06 -13.76
C VAL A 51 19.40 -8.97 -13.15
N GLY A 52 19.22 -10.15 -13.72
CA GLY A 52 18.29 -11.14 -13.18
C GLY A 52 16.83 -10.68 -13.09
N VAL A 53 16.40 -9.80 -14.00
CA VAL A 53 15.03 -9.26 -14.04
C VAL A 53 14.36 -9.71 -15.33
N THR A 54 13.19 -10.34 -15.20
CA THR A 54 12.27 -10.58 -16.32
C THR A 54 11.06 -9.69 -16.15
N ASP A 55 10.74 -8.89 -17.15
CA ASP A 55 9.63 -7.95 -17.17
C ASP A 55 8.63 -8.35 -18.26
N THR A 56 7.41 -8.63 -17.87
CA THR A 56 6.34 -9.07 -18.77
C THR A 56 5.13 -8.16 -18.65
N THR A 57 4.72 -7.53 -19.73
CA THR A 57 3.45 -6.80 -19.79
C THR A 57 2.32 -7.82 -19.91
N LEU A 58 1.44 -7.84 -18.92
CA LEU A 58 0.27 -8.73 -18.87
C LEU A 58 -0.95 -8.11 -19.52
N GLY A 59 -1.02 -6.78 -19.59
CA GLY A 59 -2.08 -6.04 -20.24
C GLY A 59 -1.79 -4.55 -20.31
N SER A 60 -2.40 -3.86 -21.25
CA SER A 60 -2.31 -2.40 -21.37
C SER A 60 -3.62 -1.80 -21.92
N ILE A 61 -3.88 -0.55 -21.56
CA ILE A 61 -5.00 0.25 -22.02
C ILE A 61 -4.45 1.58 -22.53
N ASP A 62 -4.71 1.90 -23.80
CA ASP A 62 -4.40 3.20 -24.39
C ASP A 62 -5.39 4.26 -23.86
N LEU A 63 -4.93 5.11 -22.94
CA LEU A 63 -5.77 6.12 -22.29
C LEU A 63 -6.26 7.21 -23.26
N GLY A 64 -5.62 7.38 -24.41
CA GLY A 64 -6.07 8.29 -25.45
C GLY A 64 -7.36 7.82 -26.12
N LYS A 65 -7.61 6.52 -26.18
CA LYS A 65 -8.84 5.92 -26.73
C LYS A 65 -9.97 5.86 -25.73
N GLU A 66 -9.66 5.94 -24.46
CA GLU A 66 -10.64 5.91 -23.37
C GLU A 66 -11.35 7.26 -23.18
N LYS A 67 -12.41 7.28 -22.36
CA LYS A 67 -13.12 8.53 -22.00
C LYS A 67 -12.21 9.58 -21.37
N ALA A 68 -11.15 9.16 -20.71
CA ALA A 68 -10.16 10.04 -20.09
C ALA A 68 -9.39 10.89 -21.11
N LYS A 69 -9.30 10.45 -22.39
CA LYS A 69 -8.65 11.19 -23.50
C LYS A 69 -7.22 11.67 -23.19
N ILE A 70 -6.44 10.86 -22.47
CA ILE A 70 -5.05 11.19 -22.12
C ILE A 70 -4.15 10.64 -23.22
N ALA A 71 -3.91 11.47 -24.25
CA ALA A 71 -3.12 11.07 -25.42
C ALA A 71 -1.66 10.72 -25.04
N GLY A 72 -1.11 9.70 -25.71
CA GLY A 72 0.29 9.28 -25.52
C GLY A 72 0.56 8.61 -24.18
N ARG A 73 -0.47 8.21 -23.45
CA ARG A 73 -0.33 7.51 -22.15
C ARG A 73 -1.01 6.14 -22.21
N GLU A 74 -0.38 5.18 -21.53
CA GLU A 74 -0.90 3.82 -21.35
C GLU A 74 -0.96 3.47 -19.85
N LEU A 75 -2.06 2.85 -19.44
CA LEU A 75 -2.11 2.11 -18.20
C LEU A 75 -1.60 0.69 -18.47
N ARG A 76 -0.52 0.27 -17.82
CA ARG A 76 0.07 -1.06 -18.01
C ARG A 76 0.05 -1.87 -16.72
N PHE A 77 -0.37 -3.11 -16.84
CA PHE A 77 -0.18 -4.11 -15.81
C PHE A 77 1.00 -5.02 -16.17
N ARG A 78 2.02 -5.02 -15.32
CA ARG A 78 3.29 -5.72 -15.58
C ARG A 78 3.60 -6.68 -14.45
N LYS A 79 4.24 -7.78 -14.78
CA LYS A 79 4.83 -8.74 -13.84
C LYS A 79 6.34 -8.68 -13.97
N LEU A 80 7.00 -8.32 -12.87
CA LEU A 80 8.46 -8.41 -12.76
C LEU A 80 8.82 -9.63 -11.93
N VAL A 81 9.74 -10.45 -12.44
CA VAL A 81 10.37 -11.54 -11.70
C VAL A 81 11.82 -11.13 -11.49
N ILE A 82 12.22 -10.96 -10.24
CA ILE A 82 13.56 -10.52 -9.87
C ILE A 82 14.22 -11.69 -9.14
N GLN A 83 15.32 -12.20 -9.70
CA GLN A 83 16.08 -13.29 -9.08
C GLN A 83 16.81 -12.78 -7.82
N PRO A 84 17.16 -13.66 -6.87
CA PRO A 84 18.00 -13.25 -5.74
C PRO A 84 19.27 -12.52 -6.21
N GLY A 85 19.52 -11.33 -5.66
CA GLY A 85 20.59 -10.44 -6.11
C GLY A 85 20.32 -9.70 -7.41
N GLY A 86 19.11 -9.80 -7.97
CA GLY A 86 18.71 -9.06 -9.17
C GLY A 86 18.63 -7.57 -8.94
N ILE A 87 18.83 -6.80 -10.01
CA ILE A 87 18.88 -5.33 -9.98
C ILE A 87 17.91 -4.79 -11.01
N VAL A 88 16.94 -3.98 -10.55
CA VAL A 88 16.13 -3.12 -11.41
C VAL A 88 16.89 -1.80 -11.58
N PRO A 89 17.09 -1.31 -12.83
CA PRO A 89 17.81 -0.07 -13.07
C PRO A 89 17.18 1.12 -12.37
N TRP A 90 17.98 2.11 -11.99
CA TRP A 90 17.49 3.38 -11.50
C TRP A 90 16.64 4.08 -12.58
N HIS A 91 15.48 4.58 -12.20
CA HIS A 91 14.57 5.27 -13.12
C HIS A 91 13.68 6.26 -12.36
N SER A 92 13.13 7.25 -13.09
CA SER A 92 12.22 8.24 -12.53
C SER A 92 10.76 7.76 -12.59
N HIS A 93 10.00 8.14 -11.58
CA HIS A 93 8.54 8.02 -11.52
C HIS A 93 7.82 9.37 -11.64
N ASP A 94 8.53 10.47 -11.92
CA ASP A 94 7.97 11.83 -11.95
C ASP A 94 6.77 11.97 -12.90
N ASP A 95 6.85 11.37 -14.07
CA ASP A 95 5.80 11.39 -15.09
C ASP A 95 5.09 10.04 -15.29
N ARG A 96 5.50 9.02 -14.56
CA ARG A 96 5.00 7.64 -14.65
C ARG A 96 4.76 7.04 -13.28
N PRO A 97 3.73 7.50 -12.56
CA PRO A 97 3.41 6.93 -11.26
C PRO A 97 3.13 5.42 -11.39
N ALA A 98 3.53 4.67 -10.40
CA ALA A 98 3.34 3.22 -10.38
C ALA A 98 2.82 2.75 -9.02
N LEU A 99 1.98 1.73 -9.05
CA LEU A 99 1.66 0.93 -7.88
C LEU A 99 2.42 -0.39 -7.98
N ILE A 100 3.12 -0.75 -6.93
CA ILE A 100 3.88 -1.98 -6.83
C ILE A 100 3.20 -2.88 -5.81
N PHE A 101 2.82 -4.09 -6.23
CA PHE A 101 2.36 -5.15 -5.33
C PHE A 101 3.41 -6.26 -5.30
N VAL A 102 3.98 -6.54 -4.14
CA VAL A 102 4.93 -7.64 -3.97
C VAL A 102 4.14 -8.93 -3.76
N GLN A 103 4.11 -9.77 -4.78
CA GLN A 103 3.38 -11.03 -4.75
C GLN A 103 4.09 -12.09 -3.91
N GLN A 104 5.42 -12.15 -3.99
CA GLN A 104 6.25 -13.15 -3.31
C GLN A 104 7.65 -12.58 -3.05
N GLY A 105 8.27 -13.02 -1.95
CA GLY A 105 9.61 -12.59 -1.56
C GLY A 105 9.61 -11.17 -0.97
N ASP A 106 10.74 -10.51 -1.11
CA ASP A 106 10.95 -9.14 -0.67
C ASP A 106 11.96 -8.43 -1.57
N ILE A 107 11.84 -7.10 -1.67
CA ILE A 107 12.74 -6.24 -2.43
C ILE A 107 13.18 -5.04 -1.60
N LEU A 108 14.35 -4.51 -1.90
CA LEU A 108 14.86 -3.26 -1.37
C LEU A 108 14.79 -2.19 -2.45
N GLU A 109 14.09 -1.12 -2.17
CA GLU A 109 14.07 0.08 -3.02
C GLU A 109 15.01 1.13 -2.46
N PHE A 110 15.74 1.81 -3.34
CA PHE A 110 16.61 2.93 -3.03
C PHE A 110 16.09 4.17 -3.74
N ALA A 111 15.51 5.10 -3.00
CA ALA A 111 14.96 6.35 -3.55
C ALA A 111 15.89 7.53 -3.33
N SER A 112 15.84 8.53 -4.22
CA SER A 112 16.70 9.72 -4.17
C SER A 112 16.46 10.60 -2.95
N ASN A 113 15.25 10.53 -2.37
CA ASN A 113 14.80 11.33 -1.24
C ASN A 113 14.78 10.56 0.09
N PHE A 114 15.47 9.43 0.17
CA PHE A 114 15.46 8.57 1.34
C PHE A 114 16.84 8.09 1.77
N ALA A 115 17.18 8.26 3.03
CA ALA A 115 18.53 7.98 3.55
C ALA A 115 18.90 6.49 3.56
N GLY A 116 17.91 5.59 3.66
CA GLY A 116 18.13 4.15 3.72
C GLY A 116 17.39 3.37 2.64
N PRO A 117 17.49 2.04 2.61
CA PRO A 117 16.63 1.21 1.77
C PRO A 117 15.20 1.19 2.32
N ILE A 118 14.24 1.15 1.42
CA ILE A 118 12.83 0.88 1.73
C ILE A 118 12.60 -0.60 1.48
N HIS A 119 12.12 -1.30 2.49
CA HIS A 119 11.87 -2.74 2.41
C HIS A 119 10.40 -3.00 2.04
N HIS A 120 10.16 -3.67 0.92
CA HIS A 120 8.85 -4.08 0.47
C HIS A 120 8.70 -5.59 0.59
N LYS A 121 7.73 -6.04 1.37
CA LYS A 121 7.49 -7.46 1.65
C LYS A 121 6.30 -7.99 0.87
N ALA A 122 6.24 -9.31 0.71
CA ALA A 122 5.09 -9.97 0.11
C ALA A 122 3.77 -9.56 0.78
N GLY A 123 2.75 -9.28 -0.03
CA GLY A 123 1.44 -8.79 0.41
C GLY A 123 1.34 -7.27 0.53
N GLU A 124 2.44 -6.52 0.41
CA GLU A 124 2.44 -5.07 0.51
C GLU A 124 2.19 -4.40 -0.85
N ILE A 125 1.47 -3.27 -0.79
CA ILE A 125 1.28 -2.35 -1.92
C ILE A 125 2.05 -1.08 -1.62
N ARG A 126 2.75 -0.55 -2.63
CA ARG A 126 3.50 0.71 -2.58
C ARG A 126 3.22 1.55 -3.83
N ALA A 127 3.36 2.87 -3.67
CA ALA A 127 3.26 3.87 -4.74
C ALA A 127 4.53 4.71 -4.80
#